data_82d0f8b0788aaf78a20ed46c31cb3304
#
_entry.id   82d0f8b0788aaf78a20ed46c31cb3304
#
_cell.length_a   1.000
_cell.length_b   1.000
_cell.length_c   1.000
_cell.angle_alpha   90.00
_cell.angle_beta   90.00
_cell.angle_gamma   90.00
#
_symmetry.space_group_name_H-M   'P 1'
#
loop_
_entity.id
_entity.type
_entity.pdbx_description
1 polymer ?
#
loop_
_entity_poly.entity_id
_entity_poly.type
_entity_poly.pdbx_seq_one_letter_code
_entity_poly.pdbx_strand_id
1 'polypeptide(L)'
;MQNVIGIRTLRRSVNEALLRVARGETIVLVRHGHPVAILRPLAEGETHRRVSVTTFRRNLRRAVLVSHRRPIMLTWYGDGAAVLAPVPPDLELEYEEDDLR
;
A
#
# COMPACT_ATOMS: atom_id res chain seq x y z
N MET A 1 -3.48 -9.81 -13.45
CA MET A 1 -4.44 -9.80 -12.33
C MET A 1 -3.97 -8.83 -11.28
N GLN A 2 -4.81 -7.90 -10.88
CA GLN A 2 -4.45 -6.94 -9.83
C GLN A 2 -4.58 -7.57 -8.46
N ASN A 3 -3.67 -7.17 -7.58
CA ASN A 3 -3.67 -7.65 -6.21
C ASN A 3 -4.40 -6.64 -5.34
N VAL A 4 -5.51 -7.05 -4.79
CA VAL A 4 -6.35 -6.20 -3.94
C VAL A 4 -6.38 -6.79 -2.55
N ILE A 5 -6.09 -5.98 -1.54
CA ILE A 5 -6.11 -6.40 -0.14
C ILE A 5 -6.90 -5.38 0.67
N GLY A 6 -7.83 -5.86 1.48
CA GLY A 6 -8.54 -5.00 2.42
C GLY A 6 -7.63 -4.54 3.56
N ILE A 7 -7.87 -3.33 4.06
CA ILE A 7 -7.06 -2.74 5.15
C ILE A 7 -7.04 -3.65 6.38
N ARG A 8 -8.18 -4.26 6.70
CA ARG A 8 -8.27 -5.17 7.86
C ARG A 8 -7.39 -6.40 7.69
N THR A 9 -7.39 -6.96 6.48
CA THR A 9 -6.53 -8.10 6.14
C THR A 9 -5.06 -7.69 6.15
N LEU A 10 -4.75 -6.53 5.59
CA LEU A 10 -3.38 -6.02 5.55
C LEU A 10 -2.77 -5.92 6.95
N ARG A 11 -3.55 -5.50 7.93
CA ARG A 11 -3.06 -5.36 9.31
C ARG A 11 -2.45 -6.66 9.85
N ARG A 12 -2.98 -7.80 9.40
CA ARG A 12 -2.49 -9.13 9.82
C ARG A 12 -1.40 -9.67 8.90
N SER A 13 -1.22 -9.09 7.73
CA SER A 13 -0.37 -9.66 6.67
C SER A 13 0.59 -8.64 6.06
N VAL A 14 1.02 -7.64 6.83
CA VAL A 14 1.93 -6.60 6.33
C VAL A 14 3.20 -7.20 5.76
N ASN A 15 3.82 -8.15 6.46
CA ASN A 15 5.07 -8.75 6.00
C ASN A 15 4.90 -9.49 4.67
N GLU A 16 3.82 -10.24 4.53
CA GLU A 16 3.52 -10.95 3.28
C GLU A 16 3.29 -9.97 2.13
N ALA A 17 2.56 -8.88 2.39
CA ALA A 17 2.32 -7.85 1.39
C ALA A 17 3.64 -7.23 0.92
N LEU A 18 4.54 -6.92 1.85
CA LEU A 18 5.84 -6.33 1.51
C LEU A 18 6.71 -7.30 0.71
N LEU A 19 6.66 -8.60 1.01
CA LEU A 19 7.38 -9.60 0.22
C LEU A 19 6.86 -9.63 -1.22
N ARG A 20 5.55 -9.52 -1.41
CA ARG A 20 4.95 -9.46 -2.75
C ARG A 20 5.40 -8.21 -3.50
N VAL A 21 5.42 -7.07 -2.83
CA VAL A 21 5.91 -5.82 -3.42
C VAL A 21 7.39 -5.95 -3.79
N ALA A 22 8.19 -6.61 -2.96
CA ALA A 22 9.61 -6.87 -3.26
C ALA A 22 9.80 -7.70 -4.53
N ARG A 23 8.80 -8.49 -4.89
CA ARG A 23 8.79 -9.28 -6.14
C ARG A 23 8.31 -8.49 -7.34
N GLY A 24 8.01 -7.21 -7.17
CA GLY A 24 7.55 -6.34 -8.25
C GLY A 24 6.04 -6.17 -8.33
N GLU A 25 5.28 -6.72 -7.40
CA GLU A 25 3.83 -6.59 -7.40
C GLU A 25 3.40 -5.23 -6.87
N THR A 26 2.32 -4.70 -7.43
CA THR A 26 1.60 -3.55 -6.87
C THR A 26 0.32 -4.05 -6.23
N ILE A 27 0.07 -3.64 -5.00
CA ILE A 27 -1.10 -4.07 -4.24
C ILE A 27 -2.02 -2.88 -4.03
N VAL A 28 -3.29 -3.02 -4.39
CA VAL A 28 -4.31 -2.00 -4.15
C VAL A 28 -4.93 -2.26 -2.79
N LEU A 29 -4.89 -1.25 -1.93
CA LEU A 29 -5.50 -1.32 -0.61
C LEU A 29 -6.92 -0.79 -0.69
N VAL A 30 -7.86 -1.55 -0.15
CA VAL A 30 -9.28 -1.18 -0.18
C VAL A 30 -9.85 -1.12 1.24
N ARG A 31 -10.82 -0.24 1.41
CA ARG A 31 -11.59 -0.12 2.64
C ARG A 31 -13.06 -0.03 2.28
N HIS A 32 -13.86 -0.92 2.83
CA HIS A 32 -15.29 -1.00 2.48
C HIS A 32 -15.52 -1.09 0.98
N GLY A 33 -14.68 -1.86 0.28
CA GLY A 33 -14.78 -2.04 -1.16
C GLY A 33 -14.23 -0.89 -2.01
N HIS A 34 -13.71 0.17 -1.40
CA HIS A 34 -13.18 1.32 -2.13
C HIS A 34 -11.67 1.37 -2.08
N PRO A 35 -10.98 1.60 -3.23
CA PRO A 35 -9.54 1.79 -3.23
C PRO A 35 -9.16 3.02 -2.42
N VAL A 36 -8.19 2.88 -1.52
CA VAL A 36 -7.75 4.00 -0.67
C VAL A 36 -6.27 4.32 -0.83
N ALA A 37 -5.47 3.38 -1.29
CA ALA A 37 -4.04 3.59 -1.51
C ALA A 37 -3.48 2.42 -2.31
N ILE A 38 -2.22 2.54 -2.72
CA ILE A 38 -1.48 1.42 -3.29
C ILE A 38 -0.18 1.21 -2.53
N LEU A 39 0.27 -0.03 -2.48
CA LEU A 39 1.63 -0.40 -2.12
C LEU A 39 2.33 -0.83 -3.39
N ARG A 40 3.45 -0.21 -3.71
CA ARG A 40 4.19 -0.49 -4.93
C ARG A 40 5.69 -0.56 -4.67
N PRO A 41 6.46 -1.16 -5.57
CA PRO A 41 7.91 -1.16 -5.44
C PRO A 41 8.48 0.26 -5.44
N LEU A 42 9.58 0.43 -4.72
CA LEU A 42 10.36 1.65 -4.74
C LEU A 42 11.14 1.71 -6.04
N ALA A 43 11.00 2.81 -6.78
CA ALA A 43 11.77 3.01 -7.99
C ALA A 43 13.20 3.44 -7.66
N GLU A 44 14.14 3.17 -8.57
CA GLU A 44 15.52 3.58 -8.38
C GLU A 44 15.61 5.09 -8.21
N GLY A 45 16.31 5.54 -7.18
CA GLY A 45 16.48 6.96 -6.87
C GLY A 45 15.26 7.62 -6.24
N GLU A 46 14.17 6.90 -6.08
CA GLU A 46 12.98 7.45 -5.46
C GLU A 46 13.15 7.60 -3.95
N THR A 47 12.83 8.79 -3.41
CA THR A 47 12.88 9.03 -1.99
C THR A 47 11.62 9.75 -1.52
N HIS A 48 11.14 9.38 -0.34
CA HIS A 48 9.98 9.99 0.30
C HIS A 48 10.21 9.99 1.82
N ARG A 49 9.28 10.58 2.54
CA ARG A 49 9.29 10.49 4.00
C ARG A 49 9.31 9.03 4.43
N ARG A 50 10.23 8.71 5.34
CA ARG A 50 10.42 7.36 5.82
C ARG A 50 9.50 7.06 6.99
N VAL A 51 8.84 5.92 6.92
CA VAL A 51 8.03 5.39 8.01
C VAL A 51 8.39 3.91 8.16
N SER A 52 8.80 3.51 9.35
CA SER A 52 9.13 2.10 9.57
C SER A 52 7.90 1.22 9.43
N VAL A 53 8.12 -0.02 9.02
CA VAL A 53 7.05 -1.01 8.92
C VAL A 53 6.34 -1.20 10.26
N THR A 54 7.06 -1.13 11.36
CA THR A 54 6.48 -1.24 12.70
C THR A 54 5.50 -0.09 12.97
N THR A 55 5.92 1.14 12.67
CA THR A 55 5.07 2.32 12.83
C THR A 55 3.87 2.25 11.89
N PHE A 56 4.08 1.84 10.65
CA PHE A 56 3.02 1.66 9.67
C PHE A 56 1.95 0.69 10.18
N ARG A 57 2.38 -0.46 10.71
CA ARG A 57 1.46 -1.48 11.24
C ARG A 57 0.61 -0.94 12.38
N ARG A 58 1.21 -0.14 13.27
CA ARG A 58 0.49 0.45 14.40
C ARG A 58 -0.50 1.51 13.98
N ASN A 59 -0.17 2.27 12.93
CA ASN A 59 -0.92 3.46 12.52
C ASN A 59 -1.38 3.36 11.07
N LEU A 60 -1.85 2.17 10.68
CA LEU A 60 -2.17 1.86 9.29
C LEU A 60 -3.14 2.87 8.68
N ARG A 61 -4.22 3.16 9.39
CA ARG A 61 -5.24 4.10 8.93
C ARG A 61 -4.67 5.50 8.71
N ARG A 62 -3.88 5.97 9.68
CA ARG A 62 -3.26 7.29 9.58
C ARG A 62 -2.25 7.36 8.44
N ALA A 63 -1.47 6.30 8.26
CA ALA A 63 -0.50 6.25 7.17
C ALA A 63 -1.20 6.34 5.82
N VAL A 64 -2.32 5.65 5.64
CA VAL A 64 -3.11 5.72 4.42
C VAL A 64 -3.62 7.13 4.18
N LEU A 65 -4.13 7.82 5.21
CA LEU A 65 -4.60 9.20 5.09
C LEU A 65 -3.46 10.15 4.70
N VAL A 66 -2.30 10.00 5.31
CA VAL A 66 -1.14 10.84 4.98
C VAL A 66 -0.69 10.58 3.55
N SER A 67 -0.71 9.33 3.11
CA SER A 67 -0.28 8.97 1.75
C SER A 67 -1.13 9.61 0.65
N HIS A 68 -2.36 10.03 0.96
CA HIS A 68 -3.20 10.75 0.00
C HIS A 68 -2.62 12.10 -0.40
N ARG A 69 -1.81 12.70 0.45
CA ARG A 69 -1.15 13.97 0.17
C ARG A 69 0.25 13.78 -0.41
N ARG A 70 1.00 12.83 0.13
CA ARG A 70 2.38 12.56 -0.29
C ARG A 70 2.67 11.08 -0.13
N PRO A 71 3.33 10.46 -1.10
CA PRO A 71 3.78 9.09 -0.93
C PRO A 71 4.68 8.95 0.30
N ILE A 72 4.65 7.79 0.90
CA ILE A 72 5.45 7.44 2.08
C ILE A 72 6.32 6.25 1.70
N MET A 73 7.60 6.29 2.05
CA MET A 73 8.49 5.16 1.88
C MET A 73 8.48 4.32 3.16
N LEU A 74 7.99 3.09 3.06
CA LEU A 74 8.05 2.14 4.17
C LEU A 74 9.45 1.56 4.25
N THR A 75 10.00 1.52 5.46
CA THR A 75 11.34 0.99 5.66
C THR A 75 11.32 -0.24 6.54
N TRP A 76 12.17 -1.20 6.19
CA TRP A 76 12.40 -2.41 6.95
C TRP A 76 13.87 -2.44 7.37
N TYR A 77 14.11 -2.36 8.67
CA TYR A 77 15.49 -2.26 9.19
C TYR A 77 16.30 -1.14 8.54
N GLY A 78 15.65 0.02 8.31
CA GLY A 78 16.28 1.19 7.71
C GLY A 78 16.34 1.20 6.19
N ASP A 79 16.05 0.08 5.53
CA ASP A 79 16.05 0.00 4.07
C ASP A 79 14.66 0.23 3.50
N GLY A 80 14.59 0.90 2.35
CA GLY A 80 13.34 1.11 1.65
C GLY A 80 12.75 -0.22 1.17
N ALA A 81 11.51 -0.51 1.58
CA ALA A 81 10.84 -1.77 1.27
C ALA A 81 9.70 -1.59 0.27
N ALA A 82 8.99 -0.47 0.33
CA ALA A 82 7.83 -0.23 -0.50
C ALA A 82 7.45 1.24 -0.44
N VAL A 83 6.60 1.66 -1.37
CA VAL A 83 6.01 3.00 -1.35
C VAL A 83 4.51 2.85 -1.15
N LEU A 84 4.00 3.56 -0.15
CA LEU A 84 2.56 3.73 0.04
C LEU A 84 2.18 5.04 -0.65
N ALA A 85 1.29 4.96 -1.64
CA ALA A 85 0.99 6.09 -2.51
C ALA A 85 -0.51 6.21 -2.76
N PRO A 86 -0.97 7.39 -3.24
CA PRO A 86 -2.36 7.54 -3.65
C PRO A 86 -2.71 6.60 -4.79
N VAL A 87 -3.99 6.23 -4.87
CA VAL A 87 -4.48 5.45 -6.00
C VAL A 87 -4.35 6.29 -7.27
N PRO A 88 -3.68 5.78 -8.32
CA PRO A 88 -3.62 6.52 -9.59
C PRO A 88 -5.03 6.73 -10.16
N PRO A 89 -5.31 7.91 -10.73
CA PRO A 89 -6.66 8.20 -11.24
C PRO A 89 -7.06 7.34 -12.44
N ASP A 90 -6.09 6.79 -13.15
CA ASP A 90 -6.30 5.91 -14.29
C ASP A 90 -6.27 4.42 -13.94
N LEU A 91 -6.22 4.10 -12.64
CA LEU A 91 -6.19 2.71 -12.22
C LEU A 91 -7.54 2.05 -12.47
N GLU A 92 -7.52 0.99 -13.28
CA GLU A 92 -8.68 0.14 -13.49
C GLU A 92 -8.56 -1.05 -12.56
N LEU A 93 -9.59 -1.29 -11.77
CA LEU A 93 -9.65 -2.43 -10.86
C LEU A 93 -10.54 -3.50 -11.46
N GLU A 94 -10.07 -4.73 -11.39
CA GLU A 94 -10.84 -5.90 -11.80
C GLU A 94 -11.75 -6.32 -10.64
N TYR A 95 -12.78 -5.53 -10.40
CA TYR A 95 -13.79 -5.86 -9.41
C TYR A 95 -15.03 -6.42 -10.09
N GLU A 96 -15.65 -7.37 -9.43
CA GLU A 96 -17.07 -7.57 -9.61
C GLU A 96 -17.79 -6.39 -8.96
N GLU A 97 -18.88 -5.93 -9.56
CA GLU A 97 -19.61 -4.79 -9.02
C GLU A 97 -20.02 -5.00 -7.56
N ASP A 98 -20.35 -6.22 -7.20
CA ASP A 98 -20.76 -6.57 -5.84
C ASP A 98 -19.63 -6.39 -4.81
N ASP A 99 -18.37 -6.50 -5.24
CA ASP A 99 -17.21 -6.34 -4.36
C ASP A 99 -17.05 -4.90 -3.89
N LEU A 100 -17.71 -3.96 -4.55
CA LEU A 100 -17.63 -2.54 -4.24
C LEU A 100 -18.69 -2.07 -3.25
N ARG A 101 -19.58 -2.93 -2.85
CA ARG A 101 -20.68 -2.60 -1.96
C ARG A 101 -20.36 -2.79 -0.50
#